data_b4974c4f4a96aec230c34c52b6f978b3
#
_entry.id   b4974c4f4a96aec230c34c52b6f978b3
#
_cell.length_a   1.000
_cell.length_b   1.000
_cell.length_c   1.000
_cell.angle_alpha   90.00
_cell.angle_beta   90.00
_cell.angle_gamma   90.00
#
_symmetry.space_group_name_H-M   'P 1'
#
loop_
_entity.id
_entity.type
_entity.pdbx_description
1 polymer ?
#
loop_
_entity_poly.entity_id
_entity_poly.type
_entity_poly.pdbx_seq_one_letter_code
_entity_poly.pdbx_strand_id
1 'polypeptide(L)'
;KNKLRTFLSGFTVALGIFIFVILFGFGNGLSNTFQKFFNDDNTNSMFISSSRTTEPFKGYETGRRIEFDNSDLKAIIDNFDKYLESISPRIYDYADIKYKHKSNNYSIRAVSPSHQYNEMTIMMQGRFLHEDDIAHQKRHAVIGRLVALDLFEDENPIGKYIDASGHTWKVIGVFQDDGGDREERIVYIPYTSLQKIKKNTDKLDEIIINYKP
;
A
#
# COMPACT_ATOMS: atom_id res chain seq x y z
N LYS A 1 37.46 -19.43 54.04
CA LYS A 1 37.28 -18.48 52.91
C LYS A 1 36.00 -18.85 52.21
N ASN A 2 35.03 -17.93 52.15
CA ASN A 2 33.65 -18.15 51.72
C ASN A 2 33.59 -18.15 50.17
N LYS A 3 34.00 -19.29 49.55
CA LYS A 3 33.97 -19.43 48.06
C LYS A 3 32.57 -19.22 47.47
N LEU A 4 31.50 -19.62 48.25
CA LEU A 4 30.11 -19.44 47.85
C LEU A 4 29.73 -17.95 47.74
N ARG A 5 30.18 -17.09 48.69
CA ARG A 5 29.88 -15.66 48.65
C ARG A 5 30.52 -14.97 47.43
N THR A 6 31.76 -15.30 47.12
CA THR A 6 32.46 -14.76 45.96
C THR A 6 31.81 -15.24 44.65
N PHE A 7 31.38 -16.47 44.58
CA PHE A 7 30.67 -17.01 43.43
C PHE A 7 29.31 -16.29 43.24
N LEU A 8 28.53 -16.15 44.33
CA LEU A 8 27.23 -15.45 44.24
C LEU A 8 27.38 -13.99 43.79
N SER A 9 28.36 -13.28 44.34
CA SER A 9 28.62 -11.87 43.93
C SER A 9 29.04 -11.78 42.48
N GLY A 10 29.89 -12.68 41.99
CA GLY A 10 30.27 -12.73 40.58
C GLY A 10 29.08 -13.08 39.68
N PHE A 11 28.24 -14.02 40.08
CA PHE A 11 27.05 -14.41 39.34
C PHE A 11 26.02 -13.27 39.22
N THR A 12 25.75 -12.54 40.30
CA THR A 12 24.81 -11.40 40.27
C THR A 12 25.30 -10.27 39.33
N VAL A 13 26.60 -9.97 39.32
CA VAL A 13 27.16 -8.99 38.38
C VAL A 13 27.06 -9.47 36.93
N ALA A 14 27.43 -10.74 36.68
CA ALA A 14 27.32 -11.34 35.36
C ALA A 14 25.86 -11.37 34.85
N LEU A 15 24.91 -11.71 35.72
CA LEU A 15 23.49 -11.68 35.40
C LEU A 15 23.00 -10.26 35.10
N GLY A 16 23.42 -9.27 35.88
CA GLY A 16 23.10 -7.86 35.63
C GLY A 16 23.57 -7.38 34.27
N ILE A 17 24.83 -7.69 33.91
CA ILE A 17 25.40 -7.35 32.60
C ILE A 17 24.63 -8.09 31.48
N PHE A 18 24.31 -9.36 31.68
CA PHE A 18 23.57 -10.16 30.70
C PHE A 18 22.20 -9.58 30.41
N ILE A 19 21.42 -9.24 31.45
CA ILE A 19 20.12 -8.60 31.32
C ILE A 19 20.25 -7.25 30.62
N PHE A 20 21.23 -6.43 30.99
CA PHE A 20 21.48 -5.15 30.36
C PHE A 20 21.75 -5.26 28.87
N VAL A 21 22.62 -6.20 28.46
CA VAL A 21 22.92 -6.44 27.05
C VAL A 21 21.71 -6.88 26.25
N ILE A 22 20.88 -7.77 26.84
CA ILE A 22 19.63 -8.21 26.20
C ILE A 22 18.66 -7.03 26.03
N LEU A 23 18.42 -6.26 27.07
CA LEU A 23 17.49 -5.14 27.02
C LEU A 23 17.96 -4.05 26.05
N PHE A 24 19.27 -3.73 26.06
CA PHE A 24 19.87 -2.79 25.14
C PHE A 24 19.78 -3.27 23.67
N GLY A 25 20.10 -4.54 23.43
CA GLY A 25 19.97 -5.16 22.09
C GLY A 25 18.52 -5.17 21.59
N PHE A 26 17.58 -5.49 22.48
CA PHE A 26 16.15 -5.47 22.16
C PHE A 26 15.65 -4.06 21.86
N GLY A 27 16.06 -3.06 22.67
CA GLY A 27 15.72 -1.66 22.44
C GLY A 27 16.23 -1.14 21.10
N ASN A 28 17.47 -1.43 20.75
CA ASN A 28 18.04 -1.05 19.44
C ASN A 28 17.37 -1.80 18.27
N GLY A 29 17.10 -3.09 18.44
CA GLY A 29 16.39 -3.88 17.44
C GLY A 29 14.99 -3.35 17.17
N LEU A 30 14.27 -2.99 18.23
CA LEU A 30 12.93 -2.41 18.14
C LEU A 30 12.98 -1.03 17.46
N SER A 31 13.92 -0.16 17.86
CA SER A 31 14.12 1.15 17.24
C SER A 31 14.42 1.05 15.74
N ASN A 32 15.30 0.13 15.35
CA ASN A 32 15.63 -0.09 13.94
C ASN A 32 14.43 -0.65 13.15
N THR A 33 13.62 -1.51 13.76
CA THR A 33 12.40 -2.02 13.14
C THR A 33 11.38 -0.91 12.93
N PHE A 34 11.15 -0.07 13.95
CA PHE A 34 10.27 1.08 13.79
C PHE A 34 10.77 2.06 12.73
N GLN A 35 12.06 2.38 12.70
CA GLN A 35 12.62 3.24 11.66
C GLN A 35 12.42 2.68 10.26
N LYS A 36 12.52 1.35 10.08
CA LYS A 36 12.20 0.72 8.79
C LYS A 36 10.74 0.95 8.40
N PHE A 37 9.79 0.69 9.30
CA PHE A 37 8.36 0.92 9.02
C PHE A 37 8.04 2.37 8.65
N PHE A 38 8.75 3.35 9.21
CA PHE A 38 8.56 4.76 8.87
C PHE A 38 9.35 5.20 7.62
N ASN A 39 10.37 4.44 7.20
CA ASN A 39 11.14 4.75 6.00
C ASN A 39 10.54 4.10 4.73
N ASP A 40 9.65 3.11 4.89
CA ASP A 40 9.01 2.41 3.78
C ASP A 40 7.94 3.28 3.09
N ASP A 41 7.38 4.27 3.79
CA ASP A 41 6.53 5.31 3.20
C ASP A 41 7.32 6.59 2.98
N ASN A 42 7.03 7.28 1.89
CA ASN A 42 7.60 8.61 1.66
C ASN A 42 7.20 9.53 2.82
N THR A 43 8.17 10.01 3.60
CA THR A 43 7.96 10.79 4.83
C THR A 43 7.14 12.07 4.63
N ASN A 44 6.99 12.51 3.37
CA ASN A 44 6.22 13.68 2.98
C ASN A 44 4.82 13.31 2.44
N SER A 45 4.29 12.15 2.84
CA SER A 45 2.97 11.69 2.40
C SER A 45 1.87 12.05 3.39
N MET A 46 0.74 12.51 2.87
CA MET A 46 -0.50 12.75 3.58
C MET A 46 -1.60 11.86 2.99
N PHE A 47 -2.26 11.09 3.84
CA PHE A 47 -3.37 10.22 3.47
C PHE A 47 -4.68 10.88 3.89
N ILE A 48 -5.56 11.18 2.94
CA ILE A 48 -6.86 11.79 3.18
C ILE A 48 -7.92 10.75 2.85
N SER A 49 -8.50 10.15 3.87
CA SER A 49 -9.53 9.12 3.73
C SER A 49 -10.92 9.69 3.94
N SER A 50 -11.89 9.15 3.21
CA SER A 50 -13.31 9.46 3.42
C SER A 50 -13.78 8.97 4.80
N SER A 51 -14.60 9.78 5.48
CA SER A 51 -15.09 9.45 6.81
C SER A 51 -16.54 9.91 7.02
N ARG A 52 -17.04 9.75 8.24
CA ARG A 52 -18.37 10.23 8.63
C ARG A 52 -18.25 11.56 9.38
N THR A 53 -19.22 12.45 9.13
CA THR A 53 -19.31 13.73 9.86
C THR A 53 -19.56 13.48 11.34
N THR A 54 -18.84 14.18 12.20
CA THR A 54 -19.03 14.12 13.66
C THR A 54 -19.89 15.26 14.18
N GLU A 55 -20.02 16.35 13.41
CA GLU A 55 -20.77 17.53 13.79
C GLU A 55 -21.83 17.89 12.73
N PRO A 56 -22.98 18.48 13.14
CA PRO A 56 -23.99 18.96 12.22
C PRO A 56 -23.48 20.23 11.52
N PHE A 57 -23.75 20.37 10.23
CA PHE A 57 -23.35 21.56 9.46
C PHE A 57 -24.42 21.93 8.43
N LYS A 58 -24.82 23.20 8.40
CA LYS A 58 -25.79 23.78 7.43
C LYS A 58 -27.09 22.95 7.29
N GLY A 59 -27.65 22.44 8.41
CA GLY A 59 -28.87 21.67 8.42
C GLY A 59 -28.70 20.17 8.11
N TYR A 60 -27.49 19.72 7.88
CA TYR A 60 -27.18 18.29 7.74
C TYR A 60 -26.87 17.66 9.09
N GLU A 61 -27.40 16.47 9.32
CA GLU A 61 -27.18 15.70 10.55
C GLU A 61 -25.75 15.11 10.61
N THR A 62 -25.33 14.75 11.83
CA THR A 62 -24.10 13.98 12.09
C THR A 62 -24.20 12.57 11.53
N GLY A 63 -23.04 11.92 11.30
CA GLY A 63 -22.96 10.54 10.82
C GLY A 63 -23.10 10.38 9.32
N ARG A 64 -23.25 11.46 8.56
CA ARG A 64 -23.28 11.43 7.10
C ARG A 64 -21.90 11.00 6.56
N ARG A 65 -21.88 10.03 5.66
CA ARG A 65 -20.66 9.63 4.96
C ARG A 65 -20.24 10.73 3.98
N ILE A 66 -19.01 11.18 4.10
CA ILE A 66 -18.34 12.02 3.11
C ILE A 66 -17.68 11.05 2.13
N GLU A 67 -17.89 11.26 0.85
CA GLU A 67 -17.23 10.50 -0.22
C GLU A 67 -16.49 11.50 -1.09
N PHE A 68 -15.24 11.18 -1.42
CA PHE A 68 -14.47 11.94 -2.40
C PHE A 68 -14.85 11.50 -3.81
N ASP A 69 -14.71 12.43 -4.74
CA ASP A 69 -14.89 12.19 -6.15
C ASP A 69 -13.76 12.80 -7.00
N ASN A 70 -13.83 12.59 -8.31
CA ASN A 70 -12.83 13.12 -9.23
C ASN A 70 -12.80 14.67 -9.25
N SER A 71 -13.88 15.36 -8.86
CA SER A 71 -13.90 16.82 -8.78
C SER A 71 -13.12 17.32 -7.57
N ASP A 72 -13.15 16.60 -6.44
CA ASP A 72 -12.33 16.89 -5.27
C ASP A 72 -10.85 16.75 -5.60
N LEU A 73 -10.48 15.63 -6.27
CA LEU A 73 -9.11 15.39 -6.73
C LEU A 73 -8.62 16.57 -7.62
N LYS A 74 -9.44 16.98 -8.58
CA LYS A 74 -9.13 18.09 -9.45
C LYS A 74 -9.02 19.40 -8.69
N ALA A 75 -9.93 19.67 -7.74
CA ALA A 75 -9.89 20.88 -6.92
C ALA A 75 -8.61 20.98 -6.09
N ILE A 76 -8.11 19.84 -5.56
CA ILE A 76 -6.83 19.79 -4.84
C ILE A 76 -5.69 20.14 -5.80
N ILE A 77 -5.65 19.54 -6.98
CA ILE A 77 -4.61 19.84 -7.98
C ILE A 77 -4.63 21.31 -8.37
N ASP A 78 -5.81 21.85 -8.75
CA ASP A 78 -5.94 23.22 -9.25
C ASP A 78 -5.56 24.28 -8.19
N ASN A 79 -5.82 24.01 -6.90
CA ASN A 79 -5.56 25.00 -5.83
C ASN A 79 -4.18 24.85 -5.17
N PHE A 80 -3.55 23.68 -5.21
CA PHE A 80 -2.35 23.38 -4.43
C PHE A 80 -1.17 22.87 -5.26
N ASP A 81 -1.24 22.88 -6.59
CA ASP A 81 -0.21 22.36 -7.52
C ASP A 81 1.23 22.76 -7.14
N LYS A 82 1.44 24.01 -6.74
CA LYS A 82 2.76 24.51 -6.36
C LYS A 82 3.37 23.81 -5.13
N TYR A 83 2.53 23.22 -4.27
CA TYR A 83 2.95 22.49 -3.06
C TYR A 83 2.97 20.99 -3.27
N LEU A 84 2.36 20.49 -4.35
CA LEU A 84 2.29 19.06 -4.64
C LEU A 84 3.58 18.61 -5.32
N GLU A 85 4.16 17.53 -4.80
CA GLU A 85 5.15 16.73 -5.51
C GLU A 85 4.44 15.68 -6.36
N SER A 86 3.49 14.98 -5.76
CA SER A 86 2.63 14.03 -6.45
C SER A 86 1.29 13.87 -5.73
N ILE A 87 0.28 13.39 -6.45
CA ILE A 87 -1.03 13.06 -5.90
C ILE A 87 -1.54 11.78 -6.54
N SER A 88 -2.11 10.89 -5.74
CA SER A 88 -2.70 9.64 -6.21
C SER A 88 -4.07 9.39 -5.56
N PRO A 89 -5.14 9.28 -6.37
CA PRO A 89 -6.39 8.72 -5.87
C PRO A 89 -6.21 7.22 -5.63
N ARG A 90 -6.96 6.69 -4.65
CA ARG A 90 -7.01 5.27 -4.34
C ARG A 90 -8.46 4.83 -4.18
N ILE A 91 -8.79 3.69 -4.79
CA ILE A 91 -10.05 2.99 -4.59
C ILE A 91 -9.73 1.58 -4.14
N TYR A 92 -10.34 1.14 -3.05
CA TYR A 92 -10.18 -0.20 -2.51
C TYR A 92 -11.24 -1.14 -3.06
N ASP A 93 -10.82 -2.33 -3.43
CA ASP A 93 -11.69 -3.41 -3.85
C ASP A 93 -11.09 -4.77 -3.48
N TYR A 94 -11.88 -5.81 -3.57
CA TYR A 94 -11.47 -7.19 -3.39
C TYR A 94 -12.10 -8.03 -4.49
N ALA A 95 -11.33 -8.95 -5.04
CA ALA A 95 -11.83 -9.84 -6.07
C ALA A 95 -11.20 -11.22 -5.99
N ASP A 96 -11.98 -12.22 -6.39
CA ASP A 96 -11.44 -13.51 -6.75
C ASP A 96 -10.74 -13.39 -8.07
N ILE A 97 -9.42 -13.51 -8.04
CA ILE A 97 -8.58 -13.42 -9.24
C ILE A 97 -8.22 -14.82 -9.69
N LYS A 98 -8.44 -15.07 -10.99
CA LYS A 98 -8.28 -16.39 -11.60
C LYS A 98 -7.24 -16.37 -12.71
N TYR A 99 -6.43 -17.39 -12.73
CA TYR A 99 -5.56 -17.71 -13.84
C TYR A 99 -5.59 -19.22 -14.08
N LYS A 100 -6.02 -19.65 -15.29
CA LYS A 100 -6.26 -21.06 -15.62
C LYS A 100 -7.18 -21.72 -14.58
N HIS A 101 -6.68 -22.73 -13.87
CA HIS A 101 -7.41 -23.48 -12.83
C HIS A 101 -7.18 -22.96 -11.41
N LYS A 102 -6.33 -21.95 -11.25
CA LYS A 102 -6.04 -21.34 -9.95
C LYS A 102 -6.91 -20.11 -9.69
N SER A 103 -7.34 -19.97 -8.46
CA SER A 103 -8.13 -18.82 -8.01
C SER A 103 -7.83 -18.54 -6.54
N ASN A 104 -7.71 -17.26 -6.20
CA ASN A 104 -7.61 -16.81 -4.81
C ASN A 104 -8.18 -15.39 -4.70
N ASN A 105 -8.55 -15.00 -3.48
CA ASN A 105 -9.05 -13.65 -3.19
C ASN A 105 -7.89 -12.71 -2.89
N TYR A 106 -7.84 -11.57 -3.57
CA TYR A 106 -6.79 -10.57 -3.39
C TYR A 106 -7.39 -9.18 -3.22
N SER A 107 -6.65 -8.32 -2.51
CA SER A 107 -6.93 -6.90 -2.46
C SER A 107 -6.59 -6.25 -3.80
N ILE A 108 -7.50 -5.44 -4.30
CA ILE A 108 -7.27 -4.58 -5.46
C ILE A 108 -7.15 -3.15 -4.97
N ARG A 109 -6.09 -2.47 -5.36
CA ARG A 109 -5.95 -1.02 -5.20
C ARG A 109 -5.94 -0.38 -6.57
N ALA A 110 -6.98 0.36 -6.88
CA ALA A 110 -7.05 1.12 -8.12
C ALA A 110 -6.46 2.51 -7.89
N VAL A 111 -5.40 2.84 -8.63
CA VAL A 111 -4.50 3.96 -8.34
C VAL A 111 -4.08 4.70 -9.61
N SER A 112 -3.37 5.80 -9.44
CA SER A 112 -2.66 6.53 -10.52
C SER A 112 -1.19 6.09 -10.62
N PRO A 113 -0.45 6.49 -11.67
CA PRO A 113 0.97 6.16 -11.83
C PRO A 113 1.85 6.69 -10.71
N SER A 114 1.52 7.85 -10.13
CA SER A 114 2.27 8.46 -9.03
C SER A 114 2.29 7.61 -7.75
N HIS A 115 1.34 6.68 -7.62
CA HIS A 115 1.27 5.75 -6.50
C HIS A 115 2.56 4.92 -6.31
N GLN A 116 3.24 4.58 -7.41
CA GLN A 116 4.52 3.87 -7.36
C GLN A 116 5.55 4.60 -6.48
N TYR A 117 5.57 5.93 -6.56
CA TYR A 117 6.52 6.77 -5.81
C TYR A 117 6.02 7.05 -4.41
N ASN A 118 4.70 7.14 -4.22
CA ASN A 118 4.09 7.43 -2.93
C ASN A 118 4.31 6.30 -1.93
N GLU A 119 4.22 5.04 -2.40
CA GLU A 119 4.44 3.85 -1.57
C GLU A 119 5.74 3.11 -1.91
N MET A 120 6.68 3.79 -2.58
CA MET A 120 8.02 3.28 -2.88
C MET A 120 8.03 1.86 -3.49
N THR A 121 6.99 1.54 -4.29
CA THR A 121 6.81 0.23 -4.90
C THR A 121 7.97 -0.16 -5.80
N ILE A 122 8.61 -1.29 -5.55
CA ILE A 122 9.79 -1.78 -6.26
C ILE A 122 9.37 -2.71 -7.40
N MET A 123 9.61 -2.30 -8.65
CA MET A 123 9.30 -3.13 -9.80
C MET A 123 10.34 -4.24 -9.99
N MET A 124 9.90 -5.50 -9.98
CA MET A 124 10.74 -6.67 -10.26
C MET A 124 10.79 -7.01 -11.75
N GLN A 125 9.64 -6.92 -12.42
CA GLN A 125 9.49 -7.24 -13.84
C GLN A 125 8.46 -6.32 -14.49
N GLY A 126 8.66 -6.04 -15.78
CA GLY A 126 7.73 -5.20 -16.54
C GLY A 126 7.74 -3.74 -16.13
N ARG A 127 6.57 -3.12 -16.05
CA ARG A 127 6.41 -1.71 -15.68
C ARG A 127 5.21 -1.49 -14.75
N PHE A 128 5.23 -0.38 -14.04
CA PHE A 128 4.05 0.12 -13.34
C PHE A 128 3.03 0.75 -14.30
N LEU A 129 1.92 1.22 -13.77
CA LEU A 129 0.89 1.97 -14.51
C LEU A 129 1.50 3.25 -15.11
N HIS A 130 0.96 3.69 -16.23
CA HIS A 130 1.35 4.91 -16.92
C HIS A 130 0.14 5.80 -17.17
N GLU A 131 0.34 7.10 -17.41
CA GLU A 131 -0.76 8.04 -17.68
C GLU A 131 -1.66 7.62 -18.87
N ASP A 132 -1.08 6.97 -19.85
CA ASP A 132 -1.81 6.40 -20.98
C ASP A 132 -2.78 5.27 -20.58
N ASP A 133 -2.47 4.53 -19.51
CA ASP A 133 -3.36 3.50 -18.95
C ASP A 133 -4.56 4.13 -18.25
N ILE A 134 -4.36 5.29 -17.60
CA ILE A 134 -5.40 6.08 -16.94
C ILE A 134 -6.30 6.76 -17.99
N ALA A 135 -5.69 7.46 -18.95
CA ALA A 135 -6.41 8.24 -19.96
C ALA A 135 -7.30 7.38 -20.87
N HIS A 136 -6.80 6.19 -21.25
CA HIS A 136 -7.52 5.25 -22.10
C HIS A 136 -8.25 4.15 -21.34
N GLN A 137 -8.29 4.22 -20.00
CA GLN A 137 -8.97 3.24 -19.15
C GLN A 137 -8.59 1.79 -19.50
N LYS A 138 -7.27 1.55 -19.67
CA LYS A 138 -6.75 0.25 -20.09
C LYS A 138 -6.93 -0.79 -18.98
N ARG A 139 -7.26 -2.02 -19.37
CA ARG A 139 -7.35 -3.15 -18.44
C ARG A 139 -5.97 -3.76 -18.22
N HIS A 140 -5.09 -3.00 -17.58
CA HIS A 140 -3.75 -3.42 -17.20
C HIS A 140 -3.70 -3.66 -15.69
N ALA A 141 -2.95 -4.68 -15.27
CA ALA A 141 -2.75 -5.04 -13.88
C ALA A 141 -1.26 -5.16 -13.56
N VAL A 142 -0.86 -4.61 -12.43
CA VAL A 142 0.46 -4.82 -11.83
C VAL A 142 0.24 -5.65 -10.58
N ILE A 143 0.86 -6.82 -10.50
CA ILE A 143 0.59 -7.81 -9.45
C ILE A 143 1.76 -7.90 -8.47
N GLY A 144 1.46 -8.10 -7.20
CA GLY A 144 2.48 -8.34 -6.19
C GLY A 144 3.20 -9.68 -6.41
N ARG A 145 4.42 -9.78 -5.89
CA ARG A 145 5.27 -10.97 -6.01
C ARG A 145 4.56 -12.24 -5.52
N LEU A 146 3.85 -12.17 -4.40
CA LEU A 146 3.13 -13.33 -3.87
C LEU A 146 1.89 -13.68 -4.69
N VAL A 147 1.22 -12.71 -5.33
CA VAL A 147 0.14 -12.98 -6.29
C VAL A 147 0.69 -13.72 -7.52
N ALA A 148 1.86 -13.29 -8.02
CA ALA A 148 2.52 -13.95 -9.14
C ALA A 148 2.90 -15.39 -8.78
N LEU A 149 3.49 -15.61 -7.63
CA LEU A 149 3.86 -16.94 -7.13
C LEU A 149 2.63 -17.87 -6.98
N ASP A 150 1.56 -17.37 -6.35
CA ASP A 150 0.35 -18.16 -6.10
C ASP A 150 -0.36 -18.57 -7.40
N LEU A 151 -0.45 -17.66 -8.38
CA LEU A 151 -1.25 -17.89 -9.59
C LEU A 151 -0.44 -18.49 -10.74
N PHE A 152 0.84 -18.09 -10.88
CA PHE A 152 1.65 -18.45 -12.06
C PHE A 152 2.77 -19.44 -11.73
N GLU A 153 3.13 -19.64 -10.44
CA GLU A 153 4.27 -20.47 -10.01
C GLU A 153 5.55 -20.02 -10.72
N ASP A 154 6.13 -20.85 -11.59
CA ASP A 154 7.34 -20.57 -12.34
C ASP A 154 7.06 -19.94 -13.72
N GLU A 155 5.77 -19.78 -14.10
CA GLU A 155 5.40 -19.19 -15.39
C GLU A 155 5.54 -17.66 -15.34
N ASN A 156 6.19 -17.06 -16.35
CA ASN A 156 6.28 -15.60 -16.46
C ASN A 156 4.88 -14.98 -16.62
N PRO A 157 4.42 -14.14 -15.68
CA PRO A 157 3.09 -13.54 -15.71
C PRO A 157 2.96 -12.39 -16.73
N ILE A 158 4.08 -11.77 -17.15
CA ILE A 158 4.03 -10.59 -18.01
C ILE A 158 3.40 -10.91 -19.36
N GLY A 159 2.40 -10.09 -19.74
CA GLY A 159 1.65 -10.26 -20.99
C GLY A 159 0.50 -11.27 -20.91
N LYS A 160 0.40 -12.05 -19.83
CA LYS A 160 -0.72 -12.97 -19.58
C LYS A 160 -1.96 -12.22 -19.13
N TYR A 161 -3.09 -12.92 -19.14
CA TYR A 161 -4.38 -12.36 -18.74
C TYR A 161 -4.91 -13.07 -17.51
N ILE A 162 -5.36 -12.30 -16.53
CA ILE A 162 -6.06 -12.75 -15.33
C ILE A 162 -7.52 -12.32 -15.41
N ASP A 163 -8.41 -13.07 -14.80
CA ASP A 163 -9.80 -12.66 -14.60
C ASP A 163 -9.99 -12.17 -13.16
N ALA A 164 -10.54 -10.99 -13.00
CA ALA A 164 -10.94 -10.45 -11.72
C ALA A 164 -12.42 -10.11 -11.76
N SER A 165 -13.25 -10.88 -11.06
CA SER A 165 -14.72 -10.72 -11.00
C SER A 165 -15.38 -10.64 -12.38
N GLY A 166 -14.97 -11.48 -13.34
CA GLY A 166 -15.53 -11.53 -14.70
C GLY A 166 -14.96 -10.46 -15.66
N HIS A 167 -13.93 -9.76 -15.25
CA HIS A 167 -13.22 -8.79 -16.07
C HIS A 167 -11.78 -9.25 -16.34
N THR A 168 -11.41 -9.29 -17.62
CA THR A 168 -10.07 -9.71 -18.03
C THR A 168 -9.09 -8.54 -17.94
N TRP A 169 -7.93 -8.78 -17.29
CA TRP A 169 -6.84 -7.81 -17.11
C TRP A 169 -5.53 -8.38 -17.64
N LYS A 170 -4.78 -7.58 -18.37
CA LYS A 170 -3.45 -7.94 -18.84
C LYS A 170 -2.41 -7.62 -17.78
N VAL A 171 -1.63 -8.60 -17.35
CA VAL A 171 -0.51 -8.38 -16.44
C VAL A 171 0.62 -7.67 -17.17
N ILE A 172 1.03 -6.49 -16.68
CA ILE A 172 2.07 -5.66 -17.27
C ILE A 172 3.30 -5.48 -16.38
N GLY A 173 3.20 -5.83 -15.10
CA GLY A 173 4.28 -5.73 -14.15
C GLY A 173 4.11 -6.64 -12.95
N VAL A 174 5.24 -6.95 -12.32
CA VAL A 174 5.33 -7.63 -11.02
C VAL A 174 6.14 -6.75 -10.09
N PHE A 175 5.65 -6.53 -8.88
CA PHE A 175 6.31 -5.71 -7.88
C PHE A 175 6.58 -6.50 -6.59
N GLN A 176 7.53 -5.98 -5.82
CA GLN A 176 7.74 -6.34 -4.42
C GLN A 176 7.58 -5.10 -3.55
N ASP A 177 7.34 -5.34 -2.28
CA ASP A 177 7.13 -4.30 -1.28
C ASP A 177 7.84 -4.68 0.02
N ASP A 178 8.50 -3.71 0.66
CA ASP A 178 9.20 -3.93 1.91
C ASP A 178 8.26 -3.96 3.14
N GLY A 179 6.99 -3.57 2.96
CA GLY A 179 5.92 -3.66 3.98
C GLY A 179 5.45 -5.07 4.30
N GLY A 180 6.04 -6.08 3.63
CA GLY A 180 5.85 -7.50 3.92
C GLY A 180 4.77 -8.19 3.08
N ASP A 181 4.50 -9.45 3.42
CA ASP A 181 3.68 -10.38 2.64
C ASP A 181 2.28 -9.84 2.28
N ARG A 182 1.70 -9.01 3.15
CA ARG A 182 0.36 -8.46 2.93
C ARG A 182 0.35 -7.47 1.77
N GLU A 183 1.35 -6.62 1.67
CA GLU A 183 1.49 -5.64 0.58
C GLU A 183 1.85 -6.33 -0.74
N GLU A 184 2.58 -7.43 -0.70
CA GLU A 184 2.87 -8.25 -1.88
C GLU A 184 1.70 -9.13 -2.37
N ARG A 185 0.54 -9.12 -1.66
CA ARG A 185 -0.71 -9.79 -2.06
C ARG A 185 -1.75 -8.83 -2.64
N ILE A 186 -1.28 -7.75 -3.24
CA ILE A 186 -2.12 -6.70 -3.82
C ILE A 186 -2.02 -6.74 -5.35
N VAL A 187 -3.10 -6.31 -6.00
CA VAL A 187 -3.13 -6.06 -7.44
C VAL A 187 -3.45 -4.60 -7.69
N TYR A 188 -2.54 -3.89 -8.34
CA TYR A 188 -2.74 -2.51 -8.78
C TYR A 188 -3.35 -2.45 -10.17
N ILE A 189 -4.38 -1.62 -10.34
CA ILE A 189 -5.05 -1.34 -11.61
C ILE A 189 -5.29 0.16 -11.77
N PRO A 190 -5.54 0.67 -13.00
CA PRO A 190 -5.89 2.07 -13.20
C PRO A 190 -7.22 2.41 -12.51
N TYR A 191 -7.26 3.49 -11.71
CA TYR A 191 -8.49 3.87 -10.99
C TYR A 191 -9.65 4.19 -11.94
N THR A 192 -9.37 4.82 -13.08
CA THR A 192 -10.38 5.14 -14.09
C THR A 192 -10.99 3.89 -14.73
N SER A 193 -10.20 2.80 -14.86
CA SER A 193 -10.69 1.53 -15.36
C SER A 193 -11.64 0.84 -14.37
N LEU A 194 -11.33 0.91 -13.07
CA LEU A 194 -12.23 0.39 -12.04
C LEU A 194 -13.51 1.22 -11.94
N GLN A 195 -13.41 2.55 -11.97
CA GLN A 195 -14.56 3.45 -12.00
C GLN A 195 -15.52 3.12 -13.15
N LYS A 196 -14.99 2.87 -14.33
CA LYS A 196 -15.76 2.46 -15.51
C LYS A 196 -16.49 1.13 -15.29
N ILE A 197 -15.82 0.15 -14.71
CA ILE A 197 -16.41 -1.18 -14.40
C ILE A 197 -17.49 -1.04 -13.35
N LYS A 198 -17.31 -0.18 -12.36
CA LYS A 198 -18.29 0.11 -11.30
C LYS A 198 -19.36 1.13 -11.75
N LYS A 199 -19.90 0.96 -12.98
CA LYS A 199 -20.99 1.76 -13.55
C LYS A 199 -20.68 3.24 -13.75
N ASN A 200 -19.43 3.56 -14.14
CA ASN A 200 -18.95 4.93 -14.33
C ASN A 200 -19.10 5.80 -13.06
N THR A 201 -18.84 5.23 -11.90
CA THR A 201 -18.72 6.02 -10.66
C THR A 201 -17.50 6.93 -10.75
N ASP A 202 -17.54 8.06 -10.10
CA ASP A 202 -16.41 8.99 -9.93
C ASP A 202 -15.86 8.99 -8.50
N LYS A 203 -16.36 8.07 -7.66
CA LYS A 203 -16.02 7.99 -6.23
C LYS A 203 -14.59 7.50 -6.02
N LEU A 204 -13.97 8.07 -4.98
CA LEU A 204 -12.66 7.75 -4.48
C LEU A 204 -12.76 7.42 -2.99
N ASP A 205 -11.99 6.43 -2.51
CA ASP A 205 -11.97 6.10 -1.08
C ASP A 205 -10.92 6.90 -0.32
N GLU A 206 -9.81 7.21 -0.99
CA GLU A 206 -8.66 7.90 -0.40
C GLU A 206 -7.91 8.72 -1.45
N ILE A 207 -7.29 9.80 -1.01
CA ILE A 207 -6.37 10.61 -1.82
C ILE A 207 -5.04 10.68 -1.06
N ILE A 208 -3.96 10.28 -1.71
CA ILE A 208 -2.60 10.34 -1.18
C ILE A 208 -1.91 11.54 -1.82
N ILE A 209 -1.35 12.38 -0.99
CA ILE A 209 -0.66 13.60 -1.40
C ILE A 209 0.77 13.54 -0.90
N ASN A 210 1.74 13.71 -1.79
CA ASN A 210 3.11 14.00 -1.42
C ASN A 210 3.36 15.49 -1.64
N TYR A 211 3.84 16.16 -0.61
CA TYR A 211 4.14 17.57 -0.69
C TYR A 211 5.64 17.82 -0.84
N LYS A 212 5.97 18.91 -1.53
CA LYS A 212 7.35 19.38 -1.67
C LYS A 212 7.86 19.85 -0.30
N PRO A 213 9.06 19.44 0.14
CA PRO A 213 9.67 19.85 1.41
C PRO A 213 9.96 21.35 1.48
#